data_651b1fe8871c300a425ad8e616bc28f7
#
_entry.id   651b1fe8871c300a425ad8e616bc28f7
#
_cell.length_a   1.000
_cell.length_b   1.000
_cell.length_c   1.000
_cell.angle_alpha   90.00
_cell.angle_beta   90.00
_cell.angle_gamma   90.00
#
_symmetry.space_group_name_H-M   'P 1'
#
loop_
_entity.id
_entity.type
_entity.pdbx_description
1 polymer ?
#
loop_
_entity_poly.entity_id
_entity_poly.type
_entity_poly.pdbx_seq_one_letter_code
_entity_poly.pdbx_strand_id
1 'polypeptide(L)'
;MKGTGSAAAILIVIILAVTAAGIALYNPAQNGNDDPSDTGLPEFTITGETDLPGNFFVSFVYTKNLIMFDGKGNIVWYLHKDLPDGVYAGTWDFKKHIIDGKVYYSYHDQKVGADHYGLPGYAPGERVILDSDFNEVKRITFEQSDTVDKGHLLDGHDFLMIDMNHYIMSGYIKDTVYNVPDYPEGPSVVYSYLQEVQDGAVVWDWKSIDYPEIYSLTVEDATYNADDFGNLTTDAPDYVHFNAMRLNDNGDLVCSFRHLNTIMCLDRDAQTDAIKWMLSGKNDMFGLSDEEKTSSQHYVTVDGNTVTAFDNHNITEETRIVTYTLDFADMDLESFDSCRIDGKFSSACGSAQRISGDMFMLGWGKCENDNVCMCVYDFAADKELIRMQLASPENFTYRCVYYE
;
A
#
# COMPACT_ATOMS: atom_id res chain seq x y z
N MET A 1 -25.94 42.66 28.63
CA MET A 1 -26.83 41.58 28.19
C MET A 1 -26.15 40.94 26.98
N LYS A 2 -25.35 39.97 27.21
CA LYS A 2 -25.56 38.52 27.15
C LYS A 2 -26.09 38.06 25.79
N GLY A 3 -25.24 37.47 25.02
CA GLY A 3 -25.52 36.64 23.90
C GLY A 3 -24.29 35.75 23.67
N THR A 4 -24.11 34.73 24.51
CA THR A 4 -23.17 33.64 24.33
C THR A 4 -23.74 32.70 23.27
N GLY A 5 -23.25 32.79 22.05
CA GLY A 5 -23.46 31.78 21.02
C GLY A 5 -22.54 30.62 21.33
N SER A 6 -23.07 29.59 21.93
CA SER A 6 -22.44 28.29 22.08
C SER A 6 -22.34 27.64 20.70
N ALA A 7 -21.14 27.53 20.15
CA ALA A 7 -20.88 26.62 19.06
C ALA A 7 -21.00 25.20 19.65
N ALA A 8 -22.13 24.58 19.43
CA ALA A 8 -22.28 23.17 19.71
C ALA A 8 -21.39 22.42 18.69
N ALA A 9 -20.25 21.93 19.15
CA ALA A 9 -19.52 20.91 18.42
C ALA A 9 -20.46 19.70 18.31
N ILE A 10 -20.95 19.42 17.12
CA ILE A 10 -21.70 18.20 16.83
C ILE A 10 -20.63 17.10 16.78
N LEU A 11 -20.37 16.52 17.94
CA LEU A 11 -19.65 15.27 18.07
C LEU A 11 -20.61 14.17 17.58
N ILE A 12 -20.60 13.86 16.31
CA ILE A 12 -21.32 12.70 15.78
C ILE A 12 -20.39 11.51 15.96
N VAL A 13 -20.46 10.88 17.14
CA VAL A 13 -19.89 9.56 17.36
C VAL A 13 -20.76 8.58 16.59
N ILE A 14 -20.31 8.16 15.41
CA ILE A 14 -21.04 7.21 14.54
C ILE A 14 -20.92 5.76 15.07
N ILE A 15 -20.59 5.56 16.32
CA ILE A 15 -20.76 4.27 16.98
C ILE A 15 -22.25 3.93 17.23
N LEU A 16 -23.17 4.88 17.09
CA LEU A 16 -24.57 4.72 17.51
C LEU A 16 -25.63 4.90 16.42
N ALA A 17 -25.26 5.02 15.17
CA ALA A 17 -26.25 5.05 14.09
C ALA A 17 -26.39 3.69 13.39
N VAL A 18 -26.25 2.58 14.11
CA VAL A 18 -26.87 1.31 13.69
C VAL A 18 -28.34 1.44 14.02
N THR A 19 -29.08 2.21 13.21
CA THR A 19 -30.54 2.15 13.22
C THR A 19 -30.96 0.74 12.81
N ALA A 20 -32.19 0.34 13.15
CA ALA A 20 -32.73 -1.00 12.82
C ALA A 20 -32.62 -1.39 11.32
N ALA A 21 -32.30 -0.45 10.42
CA ALA A 21 -31.99 -0.71 9.02
C ALA A 21 -30.52 -1.14 8.78
N GLY A 22 -29.58 -0.75 9.66
CA GLY A 22 -28.17 -1.18 9.58
C GLY A 22 -27.93 -2.63 10.01
N ILE A 23 -28.86 -3.22 10.74
CA ILE A 23 -28.77 -4.63 11.19
C ILE A 23 -28.87 -5.61 10.00
N ALA A 24 -29.44 -5.21 8.87
CA ALA A 24 -29.56 -6.06 7.69
C ALA A 24 -28.24 -6.23 6.90
N LEU A 25 -27.21 -5.41 7.20
CA LEU A 25 -25.89 -5.43 6.54
C LEU A 25 -24.80 -6.04 7.43
N TYR A 26 -25.12 -6.34 8.69
CA TYR A 26 -24.23 -7.03 9.60
C TYR A 26 -24.12 -8.49 9.16
N ASN A 27 -22.89 -8.97 8.88
CA ASN A 27 -22.67 -10.38 8.60
C ASN A 27 -22.54 -11.19 9.90
N PRO A 28 -23.60 -11.92 10.34
CA PRO A 28 -23.60 -12.65 11.62
C PRO A 28 -22.65 -13.85 11.64
N ALA A 29 -21.99 -14.18 10.53
CA ALA A 29 -21.10 -15.32 10.44
C ALA A 29 -19.75 -15.13 11.16
N GLN A 30 -19.41 -13.92 11.55
CA GLN A 30 -18.09 -13.66 12.16
C GLN A 30 -18.11 -13.58 13.69
N ASN A 31 -19.17 -13.10 14.34
CA ASN A 31 -19.23 -13.04 15.80
C ASN A 31 -20.68 -13.13 16.27
N GLY A 32 -21.12 -14.30 16.60
CA GLY A 32 -22.54 -14.63 16.87
C GLY A 32 -23.15 -14.03 18.13
N ASN A 33 -22.52 -13.06 18.84
CA ASN A 33 -23.05 -12.49 20.08
C ASN A 33 -22.57 -11.07 20.42
N ASP A 34 -21.90 -10.33 19.52
CA ASP A 34 -21.38 -9.02 19.88
C ASP A 34 -22.48 -7.96 19.83
N ASP A 35 -22.57 -7.15 20.89
CA ASP A 35 -23.39 -5.96 20.95
C ASP A 35 -22.92 -4.99 19.84
N PRO A 36 -23.79 -4.51 18.94
CA PRO A 36 -23.44 -3.55 17.91
C PRO A 36 -22.77 -2.26 18.43
N SER A 37 -22.83 -1.99 19.72
CA SER A 37 -22.19 -0.86 20.38
C SER A 37 -20.70 -1.08 20.72
N ASP A 38 -20.21 -2.33 20.70
CA ASP A 38 -18.80 -2.67 20.91
C ASP A 38 -18.25 -3.43 19.69
N THR A 39 -17.80 -2.67 18.71
CA THR A 39 -17.25 -3.21 17.45
C THR A 39 -15.80 -3.64 17.58
N GLY A 40 -15.11 -3.24 18.66
CA GLY A 40 -13.64 -3.40 18.80
C GLY A 40 -12.81 -2.62 17.76
N LEU A 41 -13.47 -1.79 16.93
CA LEU A 41 -12.78 -0.94 15.96
C LEU A 41 -12.05 0.20 16.64
N PRO A 42 -10.96 0.73 16.03
CA PRO A 42 -10.37 1.97 16.49
C PRO A 42 -11.39 3.09 16.52
N GLU A 43 -11.29 3.99 17.49
CA GLU A 43 -12.16 5.17 17.53
C GLU A 43 -11.83 6.12 16.37
N PHE A 44 -12.85 6.52 15.62
CA PHE A 44 -12.71 7.42 14.47
C PHE A 44 -13.93 8.31 14.29
N THR A 45 -13.78 9.35 13.49
CA THR A 45 -14.88 10.20 13.01
C THR A 45 -14.88 10.26 11.49
N ILE A 46 -16.06 10.27 10.88
CA ILE A 46 -16.24 10.58 9.46
C ILE A 46 -16.94 11.92 9.35
N THR A 47 -16.42 12.82 8.52
CA THR A 47 -16.97 14.14 8.25
C THR A 47 -17.14 14.35 6.75
N GLY A 48 -18.15 15.13 6.35
CA GLY A 48 -18.49 15.29 4.93
C GLY A 48 -19.24 14.09 4.36
N GLU A 49 -19.52 14.16 3.08
CA GLU A 49 -20.19 13.11 2.32
C GLU A 49 -19.92 13.27 0.82
N THR A 50 -20.11 12.21 0.05
CA THR A 50 -20.02 12.18 -1.40
C THR A 50 -21.14 11.35 -2.01
N ASP A 51 -21.51 11.63 -3.26
CA ASP A 51 -22.48 10.86 -4.04
C ASP A 51 -21.82 9.74 -4.87
N LEU A 52 -20.55 9.42 -4.61
CA LEU A 52 -19.88 8.28 -5.23
C LEU A 52 -20.63 6.98 -4.92
N PRO A 53 -20.92 6.14 -5.94
CA PRO A 53 -21.81 4.98 -5.76
C PRO A 53 -21.15 3.79 -5.06
N GLY A 54 -19.82 3.79 -4.95
CA GLY A 54 -19.03 2.69 -4.40
C GLY A 54 -18.76 2.79 -2.91
N ASN A 55 -17.76 2.03 -2.48
CA ASN A 55 -17.36 1.96 -1.08
C ASN A 55 -15.87 2.28 -0.88
N PHE A 56 -15.54 2.75 0.31
CA PHE A 56 -14.18 3.01 0.78
C PHE A 56 -13.69 1.86 1.62
N PHE A 57 -12.48 1.39 1.34
CA PHE A 57 -11.85 0.24 1.95
C PHE A 57 -10.66 0.70 2.79
N VAL A 58 -10.69 0.41 4.07
CA VAL A 58 -9.71 0.83 5.07
C VAL A 58 -9.13 -0.37 5.78
N SER A 59 -7.82 -0.43 5.91
CA SER A 59 -7.09 -1.46 6.64
C SER A 59 -6.08 -0.83 7.59
N PHE A 60 -5.68 -1.54 8.66
CA PHE A 60 -4.86 -0.98 9.72
C PHE A 60 -3.55 -1.76 9.92
N VAL A 61 -2.47 -1.04 10.21
CA VAL A 61 -1.11 -1.60 10.26
C VAL A 61 -0.86 -2.42 11.54
N TYR A 62 -1.44 -2.02 12.66
CA TYR A 62 -1.14 -2.62 13.98
C TYR A 62 -2.32 -3.33 14.64
N THR A 63 -3.47 -3.34 14.01
CA THR A 63 -4.68 -3.97 14.53
C THR A 63 -5.36 -4.83 13.47
N LYS A 64 -6.04 -5.90 13.90
CA LYS A 64 -6.78 -6.81 13.01
C LYS A 64 -8.15 -6.25 12.65
N ASN A 65 -8.16 -5.06 12.07
CA ASN A 65 -9.38 -4.37 11.68
C ASN A 65 -9.41 -4.07 10.18
N LEU A 66 -10.58 -4.26 9.58
CA LEU A 66 -10.94 -3.80 8.25
C LEU A 66 -12.25 -3.05 8.35
N ILE A 67 -12.40 -1.98 7.61
CA ILE A 67 -13.66 -1.24 7.53
C ILE A 67 -13.98 -1.00 6.05
N MET A 68 -15.25 -1.21 5.70
CA MET A 68 -15.83 -0.78 4.44
C MET A 68 -17.00 0.15 4.74
N PHE A 69 -17.01 1.36 4.17
CA PHE A 69 -18.10 2.32 4.37
C PHE A 69 -18.48 3.01 3.04
N ASP A 70 -19.72 3.50 2.98
CA ASP A 70 -20.27 4.17 1.80
C ASP A 70 -19.93 5.67 1.72
N GLY A 71 -20.35 6.34 0.65
CA GLY A 71 -20.15 7.77 0.45
C GLY A 71 -20.87 8.68 1.46
N LYS A 72 -21.74 8.13 2.29
CA LYS A 72 -22.41 8.84 3.39
C LYS A 72 -21.77 8.59 4.76
N GLY A 73 -20.68 7.78 4.78
CA GLY A 73 -19.97 7.42 6.00
C GLY A 73 -20.63 6.31 6.81
N ASN A 74 -21.61 5.59 6.25
CA ASN A 74 -22.20 4.45 6.94
C ASN A 74 -21.30 3.23 6.77
N ILE A 75 -21.00 2.51 7.87
CA ILE A 75 -20.27 1.25 7.82
C ILE A 75 -21.14 0.23 7.08
N VAL A 76 -20.61 -0.30 5.97
CA VAL A 76 -21.23 -1.34 5.16
C VAL A 76 -20.83 -2.73 5.65
N TRP A 77 -19.57 -2.88 6.04
CA TRP A 77 -19.01 -4.10 6.59
C TRP A 77 -17.74 -3.81 7.37
N TYR A 78 -17.44 -4.65 8.37
CA TYR A 78 -16.16 -4.59 9.08
C TYR A 78 -15.70 -5.96 9.55
N LEU A 79 -14.41 -6.08 9.79
CA LEU A 79 -13.76 -7.17 10.49
C LEU A 79 -13.07 -6.62 11.73
N HIS A 80 -13.25 -7.28 12.86
CA HIS A 80 -12.43 -7.10 14.05
C HIS A 80 -11.97 -8.46 14.58
N LYS A 81 -10.70 -8.54 14.98
CA LYS A 81 -10.15 -9.70 15.70
C LYS A 81 -9.25 -9.19 16.82
N ASP A 82 -9.48 -9.68 18.01
CA ASP A 82 -8.62 -9.39 19.15
C ASP A 82 -7.20 -9.92 18.92
N LEU A 83 -6.22 -9.16 19.39
CA LEU A 83 -4.84 -9.59 19.48
C LEU A 83 -4.47 -9.81 20.95
N PRO A 84 -3.58 -10.76 21.27
CA PRO A 84 -3.01 -10.88 22.60
C PRO A 84 -2.29 -9.58 23.00
N ASP A 85 -2.26 -9.28 24.31
CA ASP A 85 -1.57 -8.12 24.86
C ASP A 85 -0.10 -8.07 24.39
N GLY A 86 0.32 -6.91 23.90
CA GLY A 86 1.68 -6.66 23.42
C GLY A 86 1.99 -7.24 22.03
N VAL A 87 1.01 -7.80 21.35
CA VAL A 87 1.13 -8.25 19.94
C VAL A 87 0.60 -7.15 19.02
N TYR A 88 1.45 -6.72 18.09
CA TYR A 88 1.12 -5.74 17.06
C TYR A 88 1.18 -6.41 15.69
N ALA A 89 0.04 -6.65 15.10
CA ALA A 89 -0.07 -7.23 13.76
C ALA A 89 -1.32 -6.70 13.07
N GLY A 90 -1.19 -6.27 11.81
CA GLY A 90 -2.25 -5.63 11.07
C GLY A 90 -3.03 -6.54 10.13
N THR A 91 -4.05 -5.92 9.57
CA THR A 91 -4.62 -6.31 8.29
C THR A 91 -4.20 -5.25 7.27
N TRP A 92 -3.60 -5.66 6.16
CA TRP A 92 -3.07 -4.72 5.17
C TRP A 92 -3.80 -4.88 3.84
N ASP A 93 -3.78 -3.84 3.03
CA ASP A 93 -4.13 -3.88 1.61
C ASP A 93 -5.49 -4.55 1.32
N PHE A 94 -6.58 -3.99 1.87
CA PHE A 94 -7.94 -4.46 1.69
C PHE A 94 -8.46 -4.07 0.30
N LYS A 95 -8.82 -5.05 -0.54
CA LYS A 95 -9.18 -4.87 -1.95
C LYS A 95 -10.47 -5.59 -2.33
N LYS A 96 -11.14 -5.06 -3.37
CA LYS A 96 -12.20 -5.73 -4.13
C LYS A 96 -11.64 -6.23 -5.45
N HIS A 97 -12.08 -7.39 -5.89
CA HIS A 97 -11.77 -8.00 -7.17
C HIS A 97 -13.04 -8.42 -7.89
N ILE A 98 -13.04 -8.33 -9.21
CA ILE A 98 -14.12 -8.83 -10.06
C ILE A 98 -13.49 -9.87 -10.99
N ILE A 99 -13.79 -11.14 -10.76
CA ILE A 99 -13.26 -12.28 -11.50
C ILE A 99 -14.44 -13.02 -12.13
N ASP A 100 -14.46 -13.11 -13.45
CA ASP A 100 -15.57 -13.74 -14.21
C ASP A 100 -16.96 -13.22 -13.81
N GLY A 101 -17.05 -11.89 -13.55
CA GLY A 101 -18.30 -11.24 -13.16
C GLY A 101 -18.73 -11.48 -11.71
N LYS A 102 -17.92 -12.17 -10.92
CA LYS A 102 -18.14 -12.40 -9.47
C LYS A 102 -17.27 -11.47 -8.64
N VAL A 103 -17.83 -10.99 -7.55
CA VAL A 103 -17.11 -10.15 -6.57
C VAL A 103 -16.39 -11.03 -5.56
N TYR A 104 -15.13 -10.71 -5.34
CA TYR A 104 -14.30 -11.22 -4.25
C TYR A 104 -13.66 -10.05 -3.51
N TYR A 105 -13.26 -10.30 -2.28
CA TYR A 105 -12.46 -9.36 -1.50
C TYR A 105 -11.17 -10.02 -1.07
N SER A 106 -10.15 -9.25 -0.78
CA SER A 106 -8.94 -9.80 -0.21
C SER A 106 -8.26 -8.82 0.71
N TYR A 107 -7.55 -9.36 1.69
CA TYR A 107 -6.69 -8.58 2.59
C TYR A 107 -5.48 -9.43 2.99
N HIS A 108 -4.44 -8.77 3.44
CA HIS A 108 -3.28 -9.46 4.01
C HIS A 108 -3.45 -9.58 5.53
N ASP A 109 -3.33 -10.80 6.05
CA ASP A 109 -3.43 -11.16 7.47
C ASP A 109 -2.01 -11.36 8.04
N GLN A 110 -1.38 -10.28 8.55
CA GLN A 110 -0.03 -10.32 9.11
C GLN A 110 0.08 -11.31 10.27
N LYS A 111 1.12 -12.14 10.29
CA LYS A 111 1.34 -13.19 11.30
C LYS A 111 2.51 -12.90 12.23
N VAL A 112 3.45 -12.09 11.79
CA VAL A 112 4.70 -11.77 12.49
C VAL A 112 4.79 -10.26 12.67
N GLY A 113 5.41 -9.78 13.74
CA GLY A 113 5.57 -8.36 14.03
C GLY A 113 6.27 -7.60 12.92
N ALA A 114 6.02 -6.28 12.87
CA ALA A 114 6.52 -5.40 11.81
C ALA A 114 8.07 -5.21 11.82
N ASP A 115 8.72 -5.59 12.90
CA ASP A 115 10.19 -5.56 13.09
C ASP A 115 10.86 -6.92 12.80
N HIS A 116 10.25 -7.72 11.94
CA HIS A 116 10.64 -9.12 11.68
C HIS A 116 12.13 -9.33 11.41
N TYR A 117 12.76 -8.42 10.67
CA TYR A 117 14.21 -8.48 10.39
C TYR A 117 15.05 -7.54 11.27
N GLY A 118 14.49 -7.07 12.40
CA GLY A 118 15.11 -6.02 13.23
C GLY A 118 14.93 -4.61 12.66
N LEU A 119 14.13 -4.46 11.62
CA LEU A 119 13.79 -3.22 10.93
C LEU A 119 12.27 -3.06 10.89
N PRO A 120 11.71 -1.86 11.01
CA PRO A 120 10.28 -1.64 10.86
C PRO A 120 9.84 -1.72 9.39
N GLY A 121 8.58 -2.01 9.16
CA GLY A 121 7.97 -1.87 7.83
C GLY A 121 7.63 -3.18 7.13
N TYR A 122 7.79 -4.34 7.79
CA TYR A 122 7.41 -5.62 7.21
C TYR A 122 6.10 -6.16 7.78
N ALA A 123 5.38 -6.90 6.96
CA ALA A 123 4.13 -7.53 7.37
C ALA A 123 4.07 -9.00 6.91
N PRO A 124 4.97 -9.88 7.38
CA PRO A 124 4.92 -11.28 6.98
C PRO A 124 3.61 -11.93 7.39
N GLY A 125 2.92 -12.56 6.43
CA GLY A 125 1.60 -13.13 6.67
C GLY A 125 1.05 -13.90 5.47
N GLU A 126 -0.29 -13.97 5.40
CA GLU A 126 -1.01 -14.69 4.38
C GLU A 126 -2.01 -13.77 3.68
N ARG A 127 -2.20 -13.95 2.37
CA ARG A 127 -3.31 -13.31 1.68
C ARG A 127 -4.58 -14.11 1.89
N VAL A 128 -5.63 -13.47 2.38
CA VAL A 128 -6.95 -14.03 2.59
C VAL A 128 -7.86 -13.57 1.48
N ILE A 129 -8.55 -14.51 0.84
CA ILE A 129 -9.58 -14.23 -0.17
C ILE A 129 -10.94 -14.53 0.42
N LEU A 130 -11.86 -13.59 0.27
CA LEU A 130 -13.25 -13.70 0.71
C LEU A 130 -14.17 -13.70 -0.52
N ASP A 131 -15.30 -14.40 -0.43
CA ASP A 131 -16.39 -14.31 -1.40
C ASP A 131 -17.22 -13.02 -1.23
N SER A 132 -18.27 -12.87 -2.04
CA SER A 132 -19.19 -11.71 -1.96
C SER A 132 -19.95 -11.60 -0.65
N ASP A 133 -20.06 -12.68 0.11
CA ASP A 133 -20.71 -12.74 1.42
C ASP A 133 -19.70 -12.62 2.58
N PHE A 134 -18.44 -12.27 2.24
CA PHE A 134 -17.29 -12.14 3.14
C PHE A 134 -16.88 -13.45 3.85
N ASN A 135 -17.22 -14.62 3.31
CA ASN A 135 -16.70 -15.89 3.80
C ASN A 135 -15.30 -16.13 3.23
N GLU A 136 -14.38 -16.61 4.06
CA GLU A 136 -13.06 -17.00 3.64
C GLU A 136 -13.12 -18.20 2.70
N VAL A 137 -12.59 -18.06 1.47
CA VAL A 137 -12.58 -19.11 0.45
C VAL A 137 -11.18 -19.60 0.11
N LYS A 138 -10.14 -18.81 0.39
CA LYS A 138 -8.75 -19.18 0.09
C LYS A 138 -7.77 -18.43 0.98
N ARG A 139 -6.66 -19.10 1.35
CA ARG A 139 -5.45 -18.47 1.89
C ARG A 139 -4.29 -18.74 0.94
N ILE A 140 -3.45 -17.75 0.75
CA ILE A 140 -2.32 -17.80 -0.19
C ILE A 140 -1.04 -17.49 0.58
N THR A 141 -0.04 -18.32 0.35
CA THR A 141 1.36 -18.18 0.74
C THR A 141 2.23 -18.38 -0.50
N PHE A 142 3.53 -18.21 -0.41
CA PHE A 142 4.43 -18.54 -1.52
C PHE A 142 4.34 -20.03 -1.89
N GLU A 143 4.43 -20.30 -3.18
CA GLU A 143 4.63 -21.64 -3.71
C GLU A 143 6.14 -21.97 -3.75
N GLN A 144 6.45 -23.26 -3.81
CA GLN A 144 7.83 -23.76 -3.88
C GLN A 144 8.58 -23.18 -5.07
N SER A 145 9.73 -22.58 -4.82
CA SER A 145 10.70 -22.14 -5.83
C SER A 145 12.13 -22.43 -5.37
N ASP A 146 13.12 -22.01 -6.14
CA ASP A 146 14.53 -22.07 -5.71
C ASP A 146 14.85 -21.05 -4.60
N THR A 147 13.97 -20.07 -4.38
CA THR A 147 14.15 -18.99 -3.43
C THR A 147 13.44 -19.24 -2.09
N VAL A 148 12.25 -19.81 -2.12
CA VAL A 148 11.43 -20.03 -0.92
C VAL A 148 10.77 -21.40 -0.93
N ASP A 149 10.58 -21.97 0.25
CA ASP A 149 9.78 -23.18 0.43
C ASP A 149 8.28 -22.86 0.32
N LYS A 150 7.49 -23.86 -0.11
CA LYS A 150 6.04 -23.77 -0.11
C LYS A 150 5.52 -23.47 1.29
N GLY A 151 4.65 -22.46 1.39
CA GLY A 151 4.08 -22.02 2.65
C GLY A 151 4.89 -20.92 3.34
N HIS A 152 5.99 -20.45 2.74
CA HIS A 152 6.68 -19.25 3.20
C HIS A 152 5.71 -18.06 3.17
N LEU A 153 5.77 -17.19 4.19
CA LEU A 153 4.84 -16.07 4.34
C LEU A 153 5.09 -14.99 3.28
N LEU A 154 4.00 -14.43 2.76
CA LEU A 154 4.01 -13.24 1.91
C LEU A 154 4.30 -12.00 2.75
N ASP A 155 4.49 -10.87 2.09
CA ASP A 155 4.44 -9.56 2.71
C ASP A 155 3.15 -8.81 2.35
N GLY A 156 2.75 -7.87 3.23
CA GLY A 156 1.48 -7.16 3.16
C GLY A 156 1.42 -5.99 2.19
N HIS A 157 2.53 -5.62 1.55
CA HIS A 157 2.61 -4.38 0.79
C HIS A 157 1.74 -4.37 -0.46
N ASP A 158 1.75 -5.43 -1.28
CA ASP A 158 0.85 -5.50 -2.43
C ASP A 158 0.60 -6.93 -2.91
N PHE A 159 -0.51 -7.12 -3.61
CA PHE A 159 -0.95 -8.38 -4.18
C PHE A 159 -1.83 -8.11 -5.39
N LEU A 160 -1.59 -8.78 -6.51
CA LEU A 160 -2.43 -8.74 -7.70
C LEU A 160 -3.13 -10.08 -7.89
N MET A 161 -4.43 -10.04 -8.08
CA MET A 161 -5.26 -11.19 -8.39
C MET A 161 -5.74 -11.06 -9.83
N ILE A 162 -5.22 -11.90 -10.72
CA ILE A 162 -5.62 -11.95 -12.13
C ILE A 162 -6.87 -12.84 -12.26
N ASP A 163 -6.83 -14.01 -11.61
CA ASP A 163 -7.97 -14.86 -11.38
C ASP A 163 -7.81 -15.65 -10.07
N MET A 164 -8.72 -16.59 -9.78
CA MET A 164 -8.70 -17.40 -8.54
C MET A 164 -7.47 -18.30 -8.41
N ASN A 165 -6.80 -18.62 -9.50
CA ASN A 165 -5.63 -19.49 -9.56
C ASN A 165 -4.40 -18.80 -10.18
N HIS A 166 -4.53 -17.53 -10.57
CA HIS A 166 -3.47 -16.75 -11.17
C HIS A 166 -3.31 -15.42 -10.42
N TYR A 167 -2.17 -15.24 -9.78
CA TYR A 167 -1.89 -14.07 -8.94
C TYR A 167 -0.39 -13.79 -8.85
N ILE A 168 -0.06 -12.53 -8.56
CA ILE A 168 1.30 -12.05 -8.30
C ILE A 168 1.37 -11.58 -6.85
N MET A 169 2.40 -12.00 -6.15
CA MET A 169 2.61 -11.71 -4.73
C MET A 169 4.03 -11.24 -4.47
N SER A 170 4.20 -10.56 -3.36
CA SER A 170 5.46 -9.97 -2.93
C SER A 170 5.90 -10.46 -1.57
N GLY A 171 7.19 -10.37 -1.31
CA GLY A 171 7.78 -10.61 -0.01
C GLY A 171 9.22 -10.12 0.07
N TYR A 172 9.77 -10.24 1.26
CA TYR A 172 11.16 -9.91 1.55
C TYR A 172 11.87 -11.14 2.06
N ILE A 173 13.08 -11.33 1.59
CA ILE A 173 13.92 -12.47 1.98
C ILE A 173 15.24 -11.93 2.52
N LYS A 174 15.65 -12.45 3.67
CA LYS A 174 16.97 -12.18 4.24
C LYS A 174 17.92 -13.29 3.85
N ASP A 175 19.01 -12.95 3.17
CA ASP A 175 20.02 -13.93 2.77
C ASP A 175 21.42 -13.32 2.69
N THR A 176 22.43 -14.18 2.60
CA THR A 176 23.82 -13.82 2.33
C THR A 176 24.05 -13.80 0.83
N VAL A 177 24.53 -12.68 0.30
CA VAL A 177 24.76 -12.48 -1.14
C VAL A 177 26.24 -12.24 -1.43
N TYR A 178 26.72 -12.70 -2.59
CA TYR A 178 28.15 -12.64 -2.97
C TYR A 178 28.39 -11.80 -4.22
N ASN A 179 27.36 -11.07 -4.68
CA ASN A 179 27.42 -10.25 -5.89
C ASN A 179 27.31 -8.74 -5.61
N VAL A 180 27.44 -8.33 -4.35
CA VAL A 180 27.55 -6.91 -4.02
C VAL A 180 28.92 -6.41 -4.47
N PRO A 181 28.98 -5.38 -5.35
CA PRO A 181 30.25 -4.84 -5.81
C PRO A 181 31.16 -4.44 -4.63
N ASP A 182 32.44 -4.79 -4.72
CA ASP A 182 33.47 -4.50 -3.70
C ASP A 182 33.32 -5.21 -2.34
N TYR A 183 32.31 -6.10 -2.17
CA TYR A 183 32.06 -6.86 -0.93
C TYR A 183 31.97 -8.37 -1.19
N PRO A 184 33.09 -9.03 -1.56
CA PRO A 184 33.08 -10.46 -1.91
C PRO A 184 32.92 -11.39 -0.71
N GLU A 185 33.01 -10.89 0.53
CA GLU A 185 32.88 -11.66 1.77
C GLU A 185 31.47 -12.16 2.05
N GLY A 186 30.48 -11.68 1.34
CA GLY A 186 29.11 -12.12 1.46
C GLY A 186 28.34 -11.41 2.59
N PRO A 187 27.95 -10.13 2.40
CA PRO A 187 27.07 -9.44 3.32
C PRO A 187 25.66 -10.06 3.31
N SER A 188 24.98 -10.00 4.46
CA SER A 188 23.55 -10.26 4.52
C SER A 188 22.77 -9.05 4.03
N VAL A 189 21.72 -9.28 3.27
CA VAL A 189 20.77 -8.25 2.82
C VAL A 189 19.33 -8.73 3.00
N VAL A 190 18.40 -7.80 3.10
CA VAL A 190 16.98 -8.05 2.88
C VAL A 190 16.64 -7.59 1.47
N TYR A 191 16.17 -8.51 0.64
CA TYR A 191 15.85 -8.22 -0.74
C TYR A 191 14.37 -8.41 -1.06
N SER A 192 13.86 -7.70 -2.06
CA SER A 192 12.50 -7.85 -2.54
C SER A 192 12.39 -9.06 -3.47
N TYR A 193 11.36 -9.86 -3.24
CA TYR A 193 11.00 -11.05 -4.01
C TYR A 193 9.57 -10.94 -4.53
N LEU A 194 9.38 -11.14 -5.81
CA LEU A 194 8.07 -11.20 -6.47
C LEU A 194 7.90 -12.61 -7.06
N GLN A 195 6.71 -13.16 -6.92
CA GLN A 195 6.38 -14.49 -7.46
C GLN A 195 5.02 -14.45 -8.14
N GLU A 196 4.97 -14.91 -9.37
CA GLU A 196 3.75 -15.15 -10.12
C GLU A 196 3.41 -16.64 -10.13
N VAL A 197 2.19 -16.94 -9.73
CA VAL A 197 1.67 -18.31 -9.66
C VAL A 197 0.45 -18.43 -10.56
N GLN A 198 0.47 -19.45 -11.41
CA GLN A 198 -0.68 -19.87 -12.21
C GLN A 198 -0.95 -21.35 -12.00
N ASP A 199 -2.17 -21.71 -11.64
CA ASP A 199 -2.63 -23.08 -11.39
C ASP A 199 -1.75 -23.85 -10.38
N GLY A 200 -1.21 -23.14 -9.38
CA GLY A 200 -0.36 -23.70 -8.33
C GLY A 200 1.11 -23.93 -8.75
N ALA A 201 1.50 -23.48 -9.93
CA ALA A 201 2.89 -23.49 -10.39
C ALA A 201 3.45 -22.08 -10.45
N VAL A 202 4.70 -21.88 -10.03
CA VAL A 202 5.44 -20.64 -10.25
C VAL A 202 5.74 -20.55 -11.75
N VAL A 203 5.26 -19.49 -12.40
CA VAL A 203 5.45 -19.23 -13.84
C VAL A 203 6.47 -18.14 -14.10
N TRP A 204 6.66 -17.25 -13.13
CA TRP A 204 7.66 -16.19 -13.15
C TRP A 204 8.04 -15.81 -11.71
N ASP A 205 9.28 -15.43 -11.51
CA ASP A 205 9.73 -14.75 -10.30
C ASP A 205 10.80 -13.70 -10.60
N TRP A 206 10.96 -12.76 -9.66
CA TRP A 206 11.95 -11.70 -9.74
C TRP A 206 12.55 -11.43 -8.35
N LYS A 207 13.88 -11.24 -8.34
CA LYS A 207 14.64 -10.93 -7.12
C LYS A 207 15.51 -9.71 -7.35
N SER A 208 15.48 -8.75 -6.44
CA SER A 208 16.33 -7.57 -6.57
C SER A 208 17.83 -7.90 -6.51
N ILE A 209 18.23 -9.01 -5.89
CA ILE A 209 19.63 -9.46 -5.82
C ILE A 209 20.19 -9.98 -7.15
N ASP A 210 19.36 -10.26 -8.14
CA ASP A 210 19.81 -10.68 -9.47
C ASP A 210 20.33 -9.49 -10.30
N TYR A 211 20.20 -8.25 -9.77
CA TYR A 211 20.58 -6.98 -10.41
C TYR A 211 21.62 -6.22 -9.56
N PRO A 212 22.91 -6.60 -9.61
CA PRO A 212 23.95 -6.00 -8.76
C PRO A 212 24.08 -4.47 -8.92
N GLU A 213 23.71 -3.94 -10.09
CA GLU A 213 23.75 -2.51 -10.37
C GLU A 213 22.81 -1.69 -9.50
N ILE A 214 21.72 -2.28 -8.98
CA ILE A 214 20.74 -1.54 -8.17
C ILE A 214 21.17 -1.35 -6.71
N TYR A 215 22.18 -2.08 -6.21
CA TYR A 215 22.68 -1.87 -4.85
C TYR A 215 23.11 -0.41 -4.60
N SER A 216 23.82 0.18 -5.58
CA SER A 216 24.29 1.57 -5.49
C SER A 216 23.18 2.63 -5.68
N LEU A 217 21.99 2.24 -6.12
CA LEU A 217 20.87 3.15 -6.37
C LEU A 217 20.10 3.50 -5.11
N THR A 218 20.28 2.76 -4.00
CA THR A 218 19.59 3.05 -2.75
C THR A 218 19.84 4.48 -2.27
N VAL A 219 18.83 5.04 -1.60
CA VAL A 219 18.86 6.38 -0.99
C VAL A 219 18.74 6.33 0.53
N GLU A 220 18.55 5.12 1.09
CA GLU A 220 18.43 4.94 2.53
C GLU A 220 19.82 4.92 3.17
N ASP A 221 20.07 5.88 4.06
CA ASP A 221 21.18 6.00 5.02
C ASP A 221 22.60 5.84 4.47
N ALA A 222 22.82 6.02 3.16
CA ALA A 222 24.13 5.77 2.54
C ALA A 222 24.76 4.39 2.85
N THR A 223 24.06 3.56 3.63
CA THR A 223 24.52 2.25 4.13
C THR A 223 24.59 1.19 3.04
N TYR A 224 24.07 1.50 1.87
CA TYR A 224 24.01 0.59 0.74
C TYR A 224 24.89 1.03 -0.43
N ASN A 225 25.64 2.10 -0.25
CA ASN A 225 26.75 2.41 -1.15
C ASN A 225 27.87 1.40 -0.92
N ALA A 226 28.62 1.08 -1.95
CA ALA A 226 29.80 0.24 -1.80
C ALA A 226 30.74 0.78 -0.70
N ASP A 227 30.93 2.09 -0.60
CA ASP A 227 31.81 2.71 0.40
C ASP A 227 31.30 2.60 1.84
N ASP A 228 29.98 2.42 2.03
CA ASP A 228 29.33 2.44 3.35
C ASP A 228 28.89 1.04 3.82
N PHE A 229 28.95 0.03 2.96
CA PHE A 229 28.45 -1.32 3.26
C PHE A 229 29.13 -1.96 4.48
N GLY A 230 30.37 -1.61 4.73
CA GLY A 230 31.12 -2.02 5.93
C GLY A 230 30.76 -1.27 7.21
N ASN A 231 30.00 -0.18 7.13
CA ASN A 231 29.61 0.67 8.24
C ASN A 231 28.11 0.56 8.57
N LEU A 232 27.48 -0.54 8.18
CA LEU A 232 26.05 -0.78 8.39
C LEU A 232 25.69 -0.71 9.87
N THR A 233 24.64 0.02 10.19
CA THR A 233 24.02 0.03 11.52
C THR A 233 23.10 -1.16 11.74
N THR A 234 22.77 -1.90 10.67
CA THR A 234 21.93 -3.10 10.68
C THR A 234 22.67 -4.28 10.08
N ASP A 235 22.39 -5.49 10.59
CA ASP A 235 23.03 -6.72 10.13
C ASP A 235 22.59 -7.15 8.72
N ALA A 236 21.45 -6.62 8.21
CA ALA A 236 20.91 -6.98 6.92
C ALA A 236 20.04 -5.83 6.36
N PRO A 237 20.63 -4.93 5.59
CA PRO A 237 19.94 -3.78 5.03
C PRO A 237 18.91 -4.17 3.98
N ASP A 238 17.73 -3.49 4.04
CA ASP A 238 16.72 -3.47 2.99
C ASP A 238 17.03 -2.30 2.04
N TYR A 239 17.71 -2.58 0.95
CA TYR A 239 18.20 -1.54 0.05
C TYR A 239 17.22 -1.15 -1.07
N VAL A 240 16.10 -1.86 -1.22
CA VAL A 240 15.13 -1.69 -2.31
C VAL A 240 13.76 -1.26 -1.83
N HIS A 241 13.19 -2.02 -0.91
CA HIS A 241 11.86 -1.85 -0.30
C HIS A 241 10.73 -1.69 -1.31
N PHE A 242 10.29 -2.80 -1.90
CA PHE A 242 9.09 -2.88 -2.74
C PHE A 242 7.84 -2.49 -1.94
N ASN A 243 6.91 -1.71 -2.54
CA ASN A 243 5.70 -1.33 -1.81
C ASN A 243 4.41 -1.24 -2.64
N ALA A 244 4.47 -1.33 -3.96
CA ALA A 244 3.27 -1.37 -4.80
C ALA A 244 3.57 -1.99 -6.16
N MET A 245 2.55 -2.58 -6.80
CA MET A 245 2.62 -3.09 -8.17
C MET A 245 1.29 -2.95 -8.91
N ARG A 246 1.37 -2.73 -10.22
CA ARG A 246 0.23 -2.72 -11.15
C ARG A 246 0.66 -3.33 -12.48
N LEU A 247 -0.29 -3.96 -13.18
CA LEU A 247 -0.08 -4.34 -14.57
C LEU A 247 -0.35 -3.14 -15.47
N ASN A 248 0.53 -2.93 -16.47
CA ASN A 248 0.24 -2.02 -17.56
C ASN A 248 -0.56 -2.74 -18.68
N ASP A 249 -0.92 -1.99 -19.72
CA ASP A 249 -1.70 -2.53 -20.84
C ASP A 249 -0.99 -3.63 -21.65
N ASN A 250 0.35 -3.69 -21.55
CA ASN A 250 1.16 -4.73 -22.21
C ASN A 250 1.32 -5.99 -21.36
N GLY A 251 0.82 -5.98 -20.11
CA GLY A 251 0.98 -7.05 -19.15
C GLY A 251 2.29 -7.01 -18.37
N ASP A 252 3.12 -5.97 -18.54
CA ASP A 252 4.32 -5.77 -17.73
C ASP A 252 3.94 -5.30 -16.32
N LEU A 253 4.81 -5.55 -15.36
CA LEU A 253 4.60 -5.21 -13.96
C LEU A 253 5.28 -3.89 -13.61
N VAL A 254 4.50 -2.85 -13.34
CA VAL A 254 5.00 -1.55 -12.87
C VAL A 254 5.02 -1.55 -11.35
N CYS A 255 6.22 -1.43 -10.77
CA CYS A 255 6.49 -1.56 -9.34
C CYS A 255 7.07 -0.28 -8.75
N SER A 256 6.69 0.03 -7.52
CA SER A 256 7.31 1.11 -6.73
C SER A 256 8.28 0.53 -5.71
N PHE A 257 9.49 1.10 -5.69
CA PHE A 257 10.59 0.75 -4.80
C PHE A 257 10.99 1.96 -3.97
N ARG A 258 10.58 1.97 -2.70
CA ARG A 258 10.68 3.11 -1.80
C ARG A 258 12.13 3.55 -1.55
N HIS A 259 13.01 2.58 -1.25
CA HIS A 259 14.38 2.88 -0.88
C HIS A 259 15.27 3.22 -2.08
N LEU A 260 14.75 3.10 -3.29
CA LEU A 260 15.38 3.60 -4.50
C LEU A 260 14.80 4.93 -4.98
N ASN A 261 13.70 5.41 -4.39
CA ASN A 261 12.90 6.52 -4.93
C ASN A 261 12.48 6.29 -6.39
N THR A 262 12.27 5.03 -6.79
CA THR A 262 12.14 4.63 -8.20
C THR A 262 10.85 3.85 -8.43
N ILE A 263 10.23 4.10 -9.57
CA ILE A 263 9.19 3.24 -10.15
C ILE A 263 9.83 2.48 -11.32
N MET A 264 9.75 1.15 -11.32
CA MET A 264 10.33 0.28 -12.35
C MET A 264 9.24 -0.47 -13.09
N CYS A 265 9.44 -0.67 -14.39
CA CYS A 265 8.67 -1.61 -15.18
C CYS A 265 9.47 -2.90 -15.37
N LEU A 266 8.86 -4.01 -15.02
CA LEU A 266 9.43 -5.35 -15.13
C LEU A 266 8.70 -6.14 -16.21
N ASP A 267 9.47 -6.71 -17.14
CA ASP A 267 9.00 -7.65 -18.16
C ASP A 267 8.74 -9.02 -17.53
N ARG A 268 7.48 -9.44 -17.51
CA ARG A 268 7.09 -10.75 -16.96
C ARG A 268 7.35 -11.93 -17.90
N ASP A 269 7.67 -11.67 -19.16
CA ASP A 269 8.08 -12.69 -20.12
C ASP A 269 9.59 -12.95 -20.08
N ALA A 270 10.37 -12.02 -19.48
CA ALA A 270 11.82 -12.14 -19.38
C ALA A 270 12.21 -13.04 -18.20
N GLN A 271 13.14 -13.95 -18.45
CA GLN A 271 13.77 -14.79 -17.41
C GLN A 271 15.01 -14.12 -16.79
N THR A 272 15.61 -13.19 -17.48
CA THR A 272 16.75 -12.34 -17.07
C THR A 272 16.57 -10.95 -17.66
N ASP A 273 17.23 -9.95 -17.09
CA ASP A 273 17.18 -8.57 -17.58
C ASP A 273 15.75 -8.02 -17.71
N ALA A 274 14.91 -8.33 -16.70
CA ALA A 274 13.49 -7.98 -16.72
C ALA A 274 13.21 -6.48 -16.59
N ILE A 275 14.16 -5.63 -16.22
CA ILE A 275 13.96 -4.20 -16.03
C ILE A 275 13.88 -3.49 -17.38
N LYS A 276 12.67 -3.07 -17.77
CA LYS A 276 12.42 -2.34 -19.04
C LYS A 276 12.75 -0.85 -18.94
N TRP A 277 12.35 -0.23 -17.82
CA TRP A 277 12.62 1.18 -17.56
C TRP A 277 12.55 1.50 -16.07
N MET A 278 13.19 2.61 -15.71
CA MET A 278 13.20 3.23 -14.39
C MET A 278 12.77 4.69 -14.49
N LEU A 279 11.79 5.08 -13.69
CA LEU A 279 11.28 6.44 -13.56
C LEU A 279 11.64 6.95 -12.16
N SER A 280 12.26 8.13 -12.09
CA SER A 280 12.76 8.75 -10.86
C SER A 280 13.98 8.04 -10.24
N GLY A 281 14.41 8.46 -9.05
CA GLY A 281 15.61 7.94 -8.39
C GLY A 281 16.92 8.35 -9.04
N LYS A 282 17.99 7.58 -8.75
CA LYS A 282 19.34 7.88 -9.26
C LYS A 282 19.53 7.47 -10.71
N ASN A 283 18.78 6.49 -11.19
CA ASN A 283 18.90 5.94 -12.55
C ASN A 283 17.65 6.21 -13.38
N ASP A 284 17.11 7.42 -13.26
CA ASP A 284 15.99 7.89 -14.06
C ASP A 284 16.31 7.84 -15.56
N MET A 285 15.40 7.25 -16.35
CA MET A 285 15.55 7.10 -17.80
C MET A 285 14.73 8.12 -18.60
N PHE A 286 13.88 8.94 -17.92
CA PHE A 286 12.95 9.87 -18.58
C PHE A 286 13.38 11.33 -18.48
N GLY A 287 14.58 11.60 -17.95
CA GLY A 287 15.16 12.94 -17.91
C GLY A 287 14.53 13.89 -16.88
N LEU A 288 13.98 13.33 -15.79
CA LEU A 288 13.36 14.13 -14.74
C LEU A 288 14.34 15.09 -14.06
N SER A 289 13.91 16.33 -13.86
CA SER A 289 14.58 17.27 -12.96
C SER A 289 14.44 16.82 -11.50
N ASP A 290 15.25 17.37 -10.60
CA ASP A 290 15.19 17.05 -9.17
C ASP A 290 13.83 17.41 -8.53
N GLU A 291 13.12 18.41 -9.07
CA GLU A 291 11.78 18.81 -8.61
C GLU A 291 10.69 17.82 -9.05
N GLU A 292 10.90 17.10 -10.14
CA GLU A 292 9.97 16.12 -10.69
C GLU A 292 10.15 14.72 -10.08
N LYS A 293 11.31 14.43 -9.50
CA LYS A 293 11.60 13.15 -8.88
C LYS A 293 10.79 12.91 -7.60
N THR A 294 10.42 11.65 -7.37
CA THR A 294 9.76 11.22 -6.14
C THR A 294 10.76 10.99 -5.01
N SER A 295 10.25 10.99 -3.77
CA SER A 295 11.02 10.61 -2.58
C SER A 295 10.16 9.77 -1.64
N SER A 296 10.59 8.54 -1.38
CA SER A 296 9.91 7.59 -0.49
C SER A 296 8.48 7.25 -0.91
N GLN A 297 8.17 7.29 -2.19
CA GLN A 297 6.82 7.14 -2.76
C GLN A 297 6.19 5.79 -2.42
N HIS A 298 4.85 5.78 -2.42
CA HIS A 298 4.00 4.60 -2.31
C HIS A 298 2.93 4.61 -3.40
N TYR A 299 2.23 3.47 -3.56
CA TYR A 299 1.03 3.34 -4.38
C TYR A 299 1.17 3.91 -5.80
N VAL A 300 1.70 3.10 -6.70
CA VAL A 300 1.74 3.43 -8.13
C VAL A 300 0.44 3.00 -8.81
N THR A 301 -0.03 3.80 -9.76
CA THR A 301 -1.03 3.43 -10.77
C THR A 301 -0.52 3.74 -12.16
N VAL A 302 -0.97 2.98 -13.14
CA VAL A 302 -0.62 3.17 -14.55
C VAL A 302 -1.87 3.05 -15.41
N ASP A 303 -2.04 3.99 -16.34
CA ASP A 303 -3.14 4.05 -17.30
C ASP A 303 -2.57 4.56 -18.63
N GLY A 304 -2.45 3.66 -19.61
CA GLY A 304 -1.73 3.93 -20.86
C GLY A 304 -0.30 4.38 -20.61
N ASN A 305 0.01 5.61 -21.00
CA ASN A 305 1.32 6.23 -20.78
C ASN A 305 1.38 7.15 -19.54
N THR A 306 0.36 7.13 -18.71
CA THR A 306 0.27 7.95 -17.49
C THR A 306 0.60 7.12 -16.26
N VAL A 307 1.59 7.55 -15.49
CA VAL A 307 1.98 6.97 -14.20
C VAL A 307 1.66 7.96 -13.10
N THR A 308 0.89 7.52 -12.09
CA THR A 308 0.57 8.34 -10.91
C THR A 308 1.08 7.65 -9.65
N ALA A 309 1.66 8.42 -8.72
CA ALA A 309 2.13 7.91 -7.44
C ALA A 309 1.76 8.84 -6.27
N PHE A 310 1.61 8.24 -5.10
CA PHE A 310 1.57 8.95 -3.83
C PHE A 310 3.02 9.19 -3.40
N ASP A 311 3.51 10.40 -3.63
CA ASP A 311 4.86 10.80 -3.28
C ASP A 311 4.89 11.32 -1.84
N ASN A 312 5.40 10.52 -0.91
CA ASN A 312 5.55 10.92 0.49
C ASN A 312 6.44 12.16 0.61
N HIS A 313 7.38 12.31 -0.32
CA HIS A 313 8.28 13.44 -0.48
C HIS A 313 9.02 13.81 0.81
N ASN A 314 9.62 12.79 1.43
CA ASN A 314 10.31 12.93 2.73
C ASN A 314 11.45 13.95 2.71
N ILE A 315 11.99 14.30 1.55
CA ILE A 315 13.04 15.31 1.41
C ILE A 315 12.57 16.70 1.86
N THR A 316 11.30 17.05 1.59
CA THR A 316 10.72 18.35 1.93
C THR A 316 9.69 18.28 3.05
N GLU A 317 9.31 17.07 3.48
CA GLU A 317 8.22 16.82 4.43
C GLU A 317 6.86 17.40 3.96
N GLU A 318 6.63 17.36 2.65
CA GLU A 318 5.37 17.80 2.02
C GLU A 318 4.88 16.73 1.04
N THR A 319 3.92 15.92 1.47
CA THR A 319 3.34 14.87 0.62
C THR A 319 2.58 15.46 -0.57
N ARG A 320 2.80 14.88 -1.74
CA ARG A 320 2.12 15.26 -2.98
C ARG A 320 1.67 14.03 -3.79
N ILE A 321 0.75 14.24 -4.69
CA ILE A 321 0.37 13.28 -5.73
C ILE A 321 1.09 13.74 -7.00
N VAL A 322 1.85 12.86 -7.62
CA VAL A 322 2.56 13.15 -8.87
C VAL A 322 1.96 12.35 -10.01
N THR A 323 1.88 12.96 -11.17
CA THR A 323 1.39 12.35 -12.41
C THR A 323 2.36 12.65 -13.52
N TYR A 324 2.87 11.61 -14.16
CA TYR A 324 3.78 11.67 -15.29
C TYR A 324 3.07 11.17 -16.54
N THR A 325 3.16 11.89 -17.66
CA THR A 325 2.85 11.35 -18.98
C THR A 325 4.18 11.09 -19.69
N LEU A 326 4.40 9.86 -20.14
CA LEU A 326 5.70 9.36 -20.57
C LEU A 326 5.68 8.97 -22.05
N ASP A 327 6.72 9.32 -22.79
CA ASP A 327 7.03 8.73 -24.08
C ASP A 327 7.95 7.52 -23.90
N PHE A 328 7.38 6.32 -24.00
CA PHE A 328 8.14 5.09 -23.87
C PHE A 328 9.00 4.74 -25.10
N ALA A 329 8.80 5.40 -26.24
CA ALA A 329 9.59 5.16 -27.42
C ALA A 329 10.93 5.92 -27.37
N ASP A 330 10.88 7.16 -26.93
CA ASP A 330 12.06 8.02 -26.79
C ASP A 330 12.59 8.06 -25.35
N MET A 331 11.91 7.42 -24.39
CA MET A 331 12.21 7.45 -22.96
C MET A 331 12.31 8.90 -22.45
N ASP A 332 11.26 9.68 -22.70
CA ASP A 332 11.23 11.11 -22.35
C ASP A 332 9.96 11.45 -21.54
N LEU A 333 10.03 12.51 -20.75
CA LEU A 333 8.90 13.07 -20.02
C LEU A 333 8.09 13.99 -20.93
N GLU A 334 6.86 13.61 -21.31
CA GLU A 334 5.96 14.48 -22.08
C GLU A 334 5.33 15.57 -21.19
N SER A 335 4.89 15.21 -19.99
CA SER A 335 4.37 16.17 -19.02
C SER A 335 4.45 15.66 -17.59
N PHE A 336 4.57 16.61 -16.67
CA PHE A 336 4.55 16.40 -15.22
C PHE A 336 3.49 17.29 -14.59
N ASP A 337 2.74 16.74 -13.68
CA ASP A 337 1.80 17.46 -12.82
C ASP A 337 1.91 16.98 -11.40
N SER A 338 1.71 17.89 -10.44
CA SER A 338 1.68 17.54 -9.03
C SER A 338 0.63 18.35 -8.28
N CYS A 339 -0.09 17.68 -7.40
CA CYS A 339 -1.04 18.33 -6.50
C CYS A 339 -0.80 17.90 -5.06
N ARG A 340 -1.11 18.80 -4.11
CA ARG A 340 -0.93 18.56 -2.68
C ARG A 340 -1.99 19.31 -1.86
N ILE A 341 -2.18 18.84 -0.64
CA ILE A 341 -2.95 19.57 0.37
C ILE A 341 -1.94 20.22 1.31
N ASP A 342 -1.97 21.55 1.40
CA ASP A 342 -1.00 22.32 2.17
C ASP A 342 -0.92 21.86 3.63
N GLY A 343 0.32 21.72 4.13
CA GLY A 343 0.60 21.33 5.50
C GLY A 343 0.32 19.86 5.81
N LYS A 344 0.07 19.00 4.81
CA LYS A 344 -0.08 17.56 4.99
C LYS A 344 1.22 16.83 4.67
N PHE A 345 1.66 16.01 5.63
CA PHE A 345 2.83 15.16 5.46
C PHE A 345 2.57 13.75 5.98
N SER A 346 2.81 12.77 5.12
CA SER A 346 2.79 11.35 5.44
C SER A 346 4.20 10.79 5.28
N SER A 347 4.85 10.41 6.36
CA SER A 347 6.24 9.93 6.33
C SER A 347 6.40 8.51 5.77
N ALA A 348 5.33 7.73 5.76
CA ALA A 348 5.32 6.35 5.26
C ALA A 348 3.91 5.88 4.90
N CYS A 349 3.83 4.85 4.08
CA CYS A 349 2.57 4.29 3.59
C CYS A 349 1.78 5.31 2.75
N GLY A 350 0.52 5.05 2.50
CA GLY A 350 -0.37 5.96 1.79
C GLY A 350 -0.75 5.49 0.40
N SER A 351 -1.74 6.15 -0.18
CA SER A 351 -2.26 5.86 -1.51
C SER A 351 -2.93 7.08 -2.13
N ALA A 352 -2.83 7.22 -3.44
CA ALA A 352 -3.54 8.21 -4.23
C ALA A 352 -4.21 7.51 -5.42
N GLN A 353 -5.52 7.35 -5.36
CA GLN A 353 -6.31 6.77 -6.43
C GLN A 353 -7.13 7.85 -7.10
N ARG A 354 -6.88 8.09 -8.39
CA ARG A 354 -7.70 8.99 -9.19
C ARG A 354 -9.09 8.37 -9.38
N ILE A 355 -10.13 9.11 -8.98
CA ILE A 355 -11.53 8.69 -9.16
C ILE A 355 -12.05 9.23 -10.50
N SER A 356 -11.93 10.54 -10.72
CA SER A 356 -12.31 11.19 -11.98
C SER A 356 -11.71 12.59 -12.06
N GLY A 357 -11.23 13.01 -13.22
CA GLY A 357 -10.60 14.34 -13.37
C GLY A 357 -9.53 14.56 -12.30
N ASP A 358 -9.66 15.64 -11.52
CA ASP A 358 -8.74 15.98 -10.43
C ASP A 358 -9.26 15.56 -9.03
N MET A 359 -10.23 14.66 -9.00
CA MET A 359 -10.75 14.07 -7.78
C MET A 359 -9.97 12.79 -7.43
N PHE A 360 -9.44 12.74 -6.21
CA PHE A 360 -8.66 11.62 -5.70
C PHE A 360 -9.22 11.08 -4.39
N MET A 361 -9.18 9.77 -4.25
CA MET A 361 -9.19 9.09 -2.97
C MET A 361 -7.75 9.04 -2.44
N LEU A 362 -7.52 9.65 -1.28
CA LEU A 362 -6.23 9.71 -0.60
C LEU A 362 -6.27 8.88 0.68
N GLY A 363 -5.41 7.88 0.79
CA GLY A 363 -5.08 7.21 2.03
C GLY A 363 -3.79 7.83 2.58
N TRP A 364 -3.83 8.37 3.79
CA TRP A 364 -2.73 9.19 4.31
C TRP A 364 -1.62 8.39 4.98
N GLY A 365 -1.80 7.08 5.18
CA GLY A 365 -0.79 6.27 5.84
C GLY A 365 -0.41 6.82 7.21
N LYS A 366 0.89 6.99 7.45
CA LYS A 366 1.42 7.61 8.67
C LYS A 366 1.50 9.13 8.51
N CYS A 367 0.35 9.80 8.70
CA CYS A 367 0.26 11.26 8.63
C CYS A 367 0.83 11.87 9.93
N GLU A 368 1.90 12.66 9.82
CA GLU A 368 2.62 13.18 10.99
C GLU A 368 1.93 14.39 11.63
N ASN A 369 1.17 15.16 10.86
CA ASN A 369 0.60 16.44 11.31
C ASN A 369 -0.87 16.34 11.71
N ASP A 370 -1.50 15.19 11.48
CA ASP A 370 -2.93 14.98 11.66
C ASP A 370 -3.19 13.47 11.74
N ASN A 371 -4.24 13.08 12.42
CA ASN A 371 -4.67 11.68 12.49
C ASN A 371 -5.59 11.30 11.33
N VAL A 372 -5.52 12.01 10.20
CA VAL A 372 -6.32 11.69 9.03
C VAL A 372 -5.90 10.34 8.46
N CYS A 373 -6.89 9.49 8.27
CA CYS A 373 -6.73 8.14 7.73
C CYS A 373 -6.93 8.15 6.21
N MET A 374 -8.00 8.79 5.76
CA MET A 374 -8.31 8.97 4.35
C MET A 374 -9.18 10.20 4.11
N CYS A 375 -9.13 10.71 2.89
CA CYS A 375 -10.13 11.67 2.39
C CYS A 375 -10.36 11.49 0.88
N VAL A 376 -11.50 11.99 0.40
CA VAL A 376 -11.70 12.29 -1.02
C VAL A 376 -11.53 13.78 -1.20
N TYR A 377 -10.62 14.16 -2.07
CA TYR A 377 -10.30 15.56 -2.36
C TYR A 377 -10.45 15.86 -3.84
N ASP A 378 -11.15 16.96 -4.14
CA ASP A 378 -11.28 17.53 -5.48
C ASP A 378 -10.32 18.71 -5.60
N PHE A 379 -9.18 18.50 -6.27
CA PHE A 379 -8.14 19.52 -6.42
C PHE A 379 -8.57 20.66 -7.37
N ALA A 380 -9.47 20.40 -8.32
CA ALA A 380 -9.99 21.45 -9.19
C ALA A 380 -10.91 22.41 -8.43
N ALA A 381 -11.66 21.90 -7.47
CA ALA A 381 -12.56 22.71 -6.62
C ALA A 381 -11.89 23.16 -5.30
N ASP A 382 -10.67 22.70 -5.01
CA ASP A 382 -9.97 22.88 -3.73
C ASP A 382 -10.86 22.50 -2.54
N LYS A 383 -11.39 21.27 -2.58
CA LYS A 383 -12.43 20.85 -1.63
C LYS A 383 -12.29 19.41 -1.18
N GLU A 384 -12.23 19.20 0.13
CA GLU A 384 -12.41 17.91 0.77
C GLU A 384 -13.91 17.55 0.81
N LEU A 385 -14.29 16.39 0.27
CA LEU A 385 -15.68 15.94 0.19
C LEU A 385 -16.06 15.06 1.38
N ILE A 386 -15.25 14.06 1.68
CA ILE A 386 -15.43 13.16 2.82
C ILE A 386 -14.07 12.85 3.43
N ARG A 387 -14.02 12.71 4.75
CA ARG A 387 -12.80 12.46 5.51
C ARG A 387 -13.06 11.49 6.65
N MET A 388 -12.16 10.54 6.86
CA MET A 388 -12.06 9.72 8.05
C MET A 388 -10.84 10.12 8.88
N GLN A 389 -11.03 10.39 10.15
CA GLN A 389 -9.97 10.77 11.09
C GLN A 389 -9.97 9.85 12.29
N LEU A 390 -8.82 9.34 12.67
CA LEU A 390 -8.62 8.49 13.84
C LEU A 390 -8.48 9.34 15.10
N ALA A 391 -8.94 8.82 16.25
CA ALA A 391 -8.77 9.47 17.53
C ALA A 391 -7.32 9.39 18.04
N SER A 392 -6.56 8.37 17.64
CA SER A 392 -5.16 8.16 18.00
C SER A 392 -4.26 7.98 16.79
N PRO A 393 -3.07 8.59 16.75
CA PRO A 393 -2.09 8.40 15.69
C PRO A 393 -1.43 7.00 15.71
N GLU A 394 -1.59 6.24 16.77
CA GLU A 394 -0.99 4.91 16.91
C GLU A 394 -1.60 3.89 15.93
N ASN A 395 -2.84 4.13 15.49
CA ASN A 395 -3.56 3.28 14.53
C ASN A 395 -3.60 3.96 13.18
N PHE A 396 -2.57 3.82 12.37
CA PHE A 396 -2.60 4.32 11.00
C PHE A 396 -2.88 3.22 9.98
N THR A 397 -3.20 3.64 8.76
CA THR A 397 -3.53 2.73 7.66
C THR A 397 -2.29 2.50 6.81
N TYR A 398 -2.20 1.32 6.18
CA TYR A 398 -1.22 1.15 5.12
C TYR A 398 -1.69 1.87 3.85
N ARG A 399 -2.94 1.60 3.46
CA ARG A 399 -3.55 2.07 2.21
C ARG A 399 -5.06 2.16 2.39
N CYS A 400 -5.68 3.15 1.74
CA CYS A 400 -7.12 3.24 1.60
C CYS A 400 -7.46 3.36 0.12
N VAL A 401 -8.50 2.67 -0.33
CA VAL A 401 -8.91 2.65 -1.74
C VAL A 401 -10.43 2.71 -1.88
N TYR A 402 -10.87 3.14 -3.05
CA TYR A 402 -12.29 3.22 -3.42
C TYR A 402 -12.59 2.22 -4.54
N TYR A 403 -13.74 1.55 -4.45
CA TYR A 403 -14.25 0.67 -5.49
C TYR A 403 -15.76 0.86 -5.67
N GLU A 404 -16.19 0.96 -6.94
CA GLU A 404 -17.60 0.89 -7.32
C GLU A 404 -18.19 -0.51 -7.20
#